data_2d5afd81fd1d85eb15b0acc348473b6a
#
_entry.id   2d5afd81fd1d85eb15b0acc348473b6a
#
_cell.length_a   1.000
_cell.length_b   1.000
_cell.length_c   1.000
_cell.angle_alpha   90.00
_cell.angle_beta   90.00
_cell.angle_gamma   90.00
#
_symmetry.space_group_name_H-M   'P 1'
#
loop_
_entity.id
_entity.type
_entity.pdbx_description
1 polymer ?
#
loop_
_entity_poly.entity_id
_entity_poly.type
_entity_poly.pdbx_seq_one_letter_code
_entity_poly.pdbx_strand_id
1 'polypeptide(L)'
;MKTRFLATMSHDIRTPLNGIIGMVNMENQYADDSQIQQKIREKVMESLKYLVSLVNDVLGMNKLQSGDLKDQQLLFDLTMVLRELNQIYDERAAKKGIRYEIDWKNGTYSHSALVGNPVYLGRILSNIMDNAIKFSQEGSVITVWVEEETLDDGRAIFTFYCKDQGVGMSEDFIAHAFDMFSQESKTSRSRYEGTGLGLAITKQLVDRMDGSIELKSKAGVGTTVIVKIPFKIGTQDKNSNLSDKPVSLDDYSVEGMRALVVEDNELNMEISRCILEDSGMEVTCAVDGQEAVEIFEKSAPDYFGVIYMDIMMPRMNGLDAARTIREMKRRDARRVPIIAMSANAFAEDIINSRLAGMNVHLAKPLDAEK
;
A
#
# COMPACT_ATOMS: atom_id res chain seq x y z
N MET A 1 4.59 16.41 -25.27
CA MET A 1 3.98 15.55 -24.23
C MET A 1 4.26 16.05 -22.82
N LYS A 2 5.51 16.32 -22.39
CA LYS A 2 5.85 16.82 -21.03
C LYS A 2 5.12 18.11 -20.62
N THR A 3 4.99 19.10 -21.52
CA THR A 3 4.38 20.41 -21.21
C THR A 3 2.88 20.29 -20.93
N ARG A 4 2.16 19.43 -21.67
CA ARG A 4 0.72 19.18 -21.44
C ARG A 4 0.49 18.43 -20.13
N PHE A 5 1.38 17.48 -19.79
CA PHE A 5 1.39 16.76 -18.51
C PHE A 5 1.47 17.72 -17.32
N LEU A 6 2.49 18.62 -17.31
CA LEU A 6 2.69 19.58 -16.22
C LEU A 6 1.51 20.58 -16.09
N ALA A 7 0.93 21.01 -17.22
CA ALA A 7 -0.23 21.91 -17.21
C ALA A 7 -1.47 21.24 -16.61
N THR A 8 -1.77 19.99 -16.98
CA THR A 8 -2.90 19.23 -16.42
C THR A 8 -2.68 18.97 -14.94
N MET A 9 -1.48 18.53 -14.53
CA MET A 9 -1.13 18.31 -13.12
C MET A 9 -1.28 19.57 -12.27
N SER A 10 -0.80 20.73 -12.78
CA SER A 10 -0.93 22.00 -12.06
C SER A 10 -2.39 22.40 -11.84
N HIS A 11 -3.26 22.12 -12.82
CA HIS A 11 -4.70 22.36 -12.70
C HIS A 11 -5.33 21.42 -11.66
N ASP A 12 -5.02 20.13 -11.75
CA ASP A 12 -5.64 19.10 -10.90
C ASP A 12 -5.17 19.16 -9.43
N ILE A 13 -3.97 19.69 -9.17
CA ILE A 13 -3.50 20.04 -7.84
C ILE A 13 -4.17 21.32 -7.32
N ARG A 14 -4.35 22.32 -8.16
CA ARG A 14 -4.90 23.62 -7.75
C ARG A 14 -6.38 23.52 -7.36
N THR A 15 -7.16 22.67 -8.03
CA THR A 15 -8.60 22.52 -7.79
C THR A 15 -8.91 22.06 -6.36
N PRO A 16 -8.39 20.92 -5.85
CA PRO A 16 -8.63 20.50 -4.48
C PRO A 16 -8.00 21.47 -3.46
N LEU A 17 -6.83 22.06 -3.77
CA LEU A 17 -6.18 23.03 -2.89
C LEU A 17 -7.07 24.29 -2.68
N ASN A 18 -7.62 24.84 -3.75
CA ASN A 18 -8.57 25.96 -3.65
C ASN A 18 -9.85 25.55 -2.92
N GLY A 19 -10.32 24.32 -3.11
CA GLY A 19 -11.42 23.76 -2.35
C GLY A 19 -11.16 23.72 -0.85
N ILE A 20 -9.98 23.23 -0.44
CA ILE A 20 -9.55 23.20 0.96
C ILE A 20 -9.50 24.63 1.53
N ILE A 21 -8.85 25.56 0.85
CA ILE A 21 -8.75 26.96 1.28
C ILE A 21 -10.16 27.58 1.45
N GLY A 22 -11.06 27.33 0.50
CA GLY A 22 -12.43 27.79 0.56
C GLY A 22 -13.19 27.21 1.77
N MET A 23 -13.04 25.92 2.04
CA MET A 23 -13.70 25.25 3.16
C MET A 23 -13.15 25.71 4.52
N VAL A 24 -11.84 25.89 4.66
CA VAL A 24 -11.22 26.45 5.87
C VAL A 24 -11.69 27.88 6.13
N ASN A 25 -11.83 28.71 5.08
CA ASN A 25 -12.39 30.06 5.24
C ASN A 25 -13.88 30.05 5.67
N MET A 26 -14.64 29.04 5.21
CA MET A 26 -16.05 28.86 5.65
C MET A 26 -16.14 28.39 7.10
N GLU A 27 -15.20 27.59 7.60
CA GLU A 27 -15.20 27.09 9.00
C GLU A 27 -15.28 28.25 9.99
N ASN A 28 -14.56 29.35 9.72
CA ASN A 28 -14.58 30.55 10.55
C ASN A 28 -15.95 31.29 10.51
N GLN A 29 -16.70 31.17 9.42
CA GLN A 29 -18.03 31.79 9.28
C GLN A 29 -19.15 31.02 9.96
N TYR A 30 -18.96 29.73 10.16
CA TYR A 30 -19.93 28.80 10.76
C TYR A 30 -19.42 28.20 12.07
N ALA A 31 -18.67 29.01 12.86
CA ALA A 31 -18.02 28.56 14.10
C ALA A 31 -18.99 27.95 15.12
N ASP A 32 -20.25 28.40 15.14
CA ASP A 32 -21.29 27.96 16.08
C ASP A 32 -22.15 26.79 15.59
N ASP A 33 -21.96 26.30 14.33
CA ASP A 33 -22.71 25.18 13.77
C ASP A 33 -21.85 23.91 13.66
N SER A 34 -21.95 23.07 14.68
CA SER A 34 -21.17 21.83 14.77
C SER A 34 -21.43 20.85 13.61
N GLN A 35 -22.64 20.82 13.03
CA GLN A 35 -22.97 19.93 11.90
C GLN A 35 -22.31 20.41 10.59
N ILE A 36 -22.31 21.73 10.38
CA ILE A 36 -21.63 22.33 9.21
C ILE A 36 -20.12 22.14 9.36
N GLN A 37 -19.56 22.39 10.56
CA GLN A 37 -18.14 22.18 10.83
C GLN A 37 -17.70 20.73 10.57
N GLN A 38 -18.47 19.76 11.03
CA GLN A 38 -18.14 18.34 10.77
C GLN A 38 -18.11 18.03 9.26
N LYS A 39 -19.11 18.51 8.52
CA LYS A 39 -19.15 18.34 7.04
C LYS A 39 -17.98 19.04 6.33
N ILE A 40 -17.55 20.19 6.82
CA ILE A 40 -16.38 20.91 6.29
C ILE A 40 -15.13 20.06 6.52
N ARG A 41 -14.91 19.57 7.75
CA ARG A 41 -13.76 18.73 8.08
C ARG A 41 -13.71 17.45 7.23
N GLU A 42 -14.84 16.78 7.09
CA GLU A 42 -14.94 15.57 6.23
C GLU A 42 -14.51 15.87 4.79
N LYS A 43 -15.02 16.97 4.20
CA LYS A 43 -14.66 17.38 2.84
C LYS A 43 -13.21 17.85 2.71
N VAL A 44 -12.66 18.53 3.70
CA VAL A 44 -11.24 18.91 3.74
C VAL A 44 -10.38 17.65 3.75
N MET A 45 -10.71 16.66 4.60
CA MET A 45 -9.98 15.40 4.67
C MET A 45 -10.08 14.59 3.37
N GLU A 46 -11.23 14.57 2.71
CA GLU A 46 -11.42 13.94 1.41
C GLU A 46 -10.54 14.60 0.33
N SER A 47 -10.54 15.94 0.28
CA SER A 47 -9.72 16.72 -0.66
C SER A 47 -8.22 16.53 -0.41
N LEU A 48 -7.78 16.44 0.85
CA LEU A 48 -6.39 16.15 1.21
C LEU A 48 -5.97 14.74 0.78
N LYS A 49 -6.80 13.73 1.02
CA LYS A 49 -6.54 12.35 0.55
C LYS A 49 -6.39 12.29 -0.96
N TYR A 50 -7.26 13.00 -1.68
CA TYR A 50 -7.17 13.09 -3.14
C TYR A 50 -5.87 13.76 -3.59
N LEU A 51 -5.47 14.87 -2.96
CA LEU A 51 -4.23 15.58 -3.26
C LEU A 51 -2.99 14.70 -3.03
N VAL A 52 -2.95 13.97 -1.92
CA VAL A 52 -1.86 13.02 -1.61
C VAL A 52 -1.80 11.92 -2.66
N SER A 53 -2.93 11.36 -3.08
CA SER A 53 -2.98 10.36 -4.15
C SER A 53 -2.42 10.91 -5.47
N LEU A 54 -2.81 12.14 -5.87
CA LEU A 54 -2.29 12.82 -7.06
C LEU A 54 -0.76 12.98 -7.01
N VAL A 55 -0.23 13.48 -5.88
CA VAL A 55 1.22 13.68 -5.71
C VAL A 55 1.97 12.35 -5.84
N ASN A 56 1.44 11.29 -5.22
CA ASN A 56 2.07 9.96 -5.27
C ASN A 56 2.03 9.36 -6.68
N ASP A 57 0.94 9.52 -7.43
CA ASP A 57 0.85 9.10 -8.83
C ASP A 57 1.90 9.82 -9.70
N VAL A 58 2.07 11.13 -9.49
CA VAL A 58 3.08 11.94 -10.21
C VAL A 58 4.49 11.51 -9.85
N LEU A 59 4.79 11.33 -8.55
CA LEU A 59 6.10 10.86 -8.09
C LEU A 59 6.41 9.46 -8.61
N GLY A 60 5.42 8.56 -8.56
CA GLY A 60 5.54 7.21 -9.10
C GLY A 60 5.86 7.24 -10.60
N MET A 61 5.16 8.08 -11.37
CA MET A 61 5.39 8.23 -12.79
C MET A 61 6.77 8.84 -13.10
N ASN A 62 7.21 9.86 -12.35
CA ASN A 62 8.55 10.42 -12.52
C ASN A 62 9.64 9.38 -12.26
N LYS A 63 9.53 8.60 -11.20
CA LYS A 63 10.46 7.49 -10.90
C LYS A 63 10.48 6.42 -12.00
N LEU A 64 9.33 6.16 -12.64
CA LEU A 64 9.24 5.25 -13.79
C LEU A 64 9.93 5.82 -15.04
N GLN A 65 9.87 7.14 -15.26
CA GLN A 65 10.47 7.79 -16.44
C GLN A 65 11.96 8.07 -16.28
N SER A 66 12.45 8.34 -15.07
CA SER A 66 13.87 8.64 -14.82
C SER A 66 14.80 7.43 -14.96
N GLY A 67 14.25 6.22 -14.98
CA GLY A 67 15.06 4.99 -14.97
C GLY A 67 15.76 4.71 -13.63
N ASP A 68 15.52 5.54 -12.61
CA ASP A 68 16.14 5.42 -11.28
C ASP A 68 15.63 4.23 -10.46
N LEU A 69 14.52 3.64 -10.89
CA LEU A 69 14.07 2.39 -10.33
C LEU A 69 14.93 1.27 -10.92
N LYS A 70 15.97 0.87 -10.20
CA LYS A 70 16.69 -0.37 -10.49
C LYS A 70 15.64 -1.48 -10.65
N ASP A 71 15.65 -2.17 -11.78
CA ASP A 71 14.89 -3.41 -11.97
C ASP A 71 15.44 -4.45 -10.99
N GLN A 72 14.98 -4.35 -9.74
CA GLN A 72 15.42 -5.25 -8.68
C GLN A 72 14.76 -6.60 -8.92
N GLN A 73 15.55 -7.54 -9.41
CA GLN A 73 15.15 -8.94 -9.49
C GLN A 73 15.41 -9.56 -8.11
N LEU A 74 14.38 -9.60 -7.28
CA LEU A 74 14.43 -10.15 -5.92
C LEU A 74 13.80 -11.54 -5.91
N LEU A 75 14.36 -12.43 -5.11
CA LEU A 75 13.66 -13.65 -4.71
C LEU A 75 12.59 -13.26 -3.70
N PHE A 76 11.33 -13.58 -3.97
CA PHE A 76 10.21 -13.27 -3.09
C PHE A 76 9.19 -14.41 -3.05
N ASP A 77 8.36 -14.41 -2.04
CA ASP A 77 7.22 -15.34 -1.92
C ASP A 77 5.94 -14.66 -2.42
N LEU A 78 5.36 -15.16 -3.51
CA LEU A 78 4.10 -14.70 -4.07
C LEU A 78 2.95 -14.80 -3.06
N THR A 79 2.93 -15.87 -2.25
CA THR A 79 1.90 -16.08 -1.22
C THR A 79 1.90 -14.95 -0.21
N MET A 80 3.08 -14.46 0.18
CA MET A 80 3.21 -13.30 1.08
C MET A 80 2.60 -12.06 0.45
N VAL A 81 2.95 -11.74 -0.80
CA VAL A 81 2.42 -10.55 -1.49
C VAL A 81 0.89 -10.61 -1.62
N LEU A 82 0.35 -11.75 -2.02
CA LEU A 82 -1.10 -11.93 -2.17
C LEU A 82 -1.84 -11.87 -0.83
N ARG A 83 -1.27 -12.42 0.25
CA ARG A 83 -1.85 -12.40 1.59
C ARG A 83 -1.99 -10.97 2.09
N GLU A 84 -0.92 -10.17 2.02
CA GLU A 84 -0.93 -8.77 2.46
C GLU A 84 -1.98 -7.96 1.68
N LEU A 85 -2.04 -8.12 0.35
CA LEU A 85 -3.03 -7.45 -0.47
C LEU A 85 -4.45 -7.88 -0.12
N ASN A 86 -4.70 -9.18 -0.03
CA ASN A 86 -6.03 -9.69 0.24
C ASN A 86 -6.57 -9.21 1.60
N GLN A 87 -5.73 -9.17 2.64
CA GLN A 87 -6.13 -8.64 3.93
C GLN A 87 -6.56 -7.17 3.85
N ILE A 88 -5.77 -6.33 3.18
CA ILE A 88 -6.08 -4.90 3.03
C ILE A 88 -7.40 -4.71 2.27
N TYR A 89 -7.57 -5.44 1.17
CA TYR A 89 -8.70 -5.23 0.27
C TYR A 89 -9.99 -5.87 0.75
N ASP A 90 -9.93 -6.95 1.54
CA ASP A 90 -11.08 -7.50 2.26
C ASP A 90 -11.66 -6.48 3.26
N GLU A 91 -10.82 -5.87 4.10
CA GLU A 91 -11.23 -4.82 5.03
C GLU A 91 -11.82 -3.58 4.32
N ARG A 92 -11.18 -3.14 3.21
CA ARG A 92 -11.66 -1.97 2.45
C ARG A 92 -12.99 -2.24 1.76
N ALA A 93 -13.16 -3.43 1.21
CA ALA A 93 -14.41 -3.87 0.59
C ALA A 93 -15.53 -3.96 1.62
N ALA A 94 -15.25 -4.58 2.78
CA ALA A 94 -16.21 -4.71 3.87
C ALA A 94 -16.72 -3.35 4.38
N LYS A 95 -15.82 -2.34 4.53
CA LYS A 95 -16.19 -0.96 4.91
C LYS A 95 -17.15 -0.29 3.91
N LYS A 96 -17.15 -0.73 2.64
CA LYS A 96 -18.04 -0.24 1.58
C LYS A 96 -19.26 -1.14 1.36
N GLY A 97 -19.43 -2.20 2.16
CA GLY A 97 -20.50 -3.18 1.99
C GLY A 97 -20.34 -4.04 0.72
N ILE A 98 -19.13 -4.22 0.24
CA ILE A 98 -18.78 -5.06 -0.93
C ILE A 98 -18.24 -6.39 -0.42
N ARG A 99 -18.67 -7.49 -1.03
CA ARG A 99 -18.14 -8.82 -0.72
C ARG A 99 -16.89 -9.10 -1.54
N TYR A 100 -15.77 -9.36 -0.86
CA TYR A 100 -14.50 -9.72 -1.47
C TYR A 100 -14.31 -11.23 -1.40
N GLU A 101 -14.07 -11.89 -2.53
CA GLU A 101 -13.96 -13.35 -2.64
C GLU A 101 -12.67 -13.76 -3.34
N ILE A 102 -11.95 -14.70 -2.74
CA ILE A 102 -10.80 -15.35 -3.40
C ILE A 102 -11.27 -16.66 -3.96
N ASP A 103 -11.21 -16.81 -5.29
CA ASP A 103 -11.67 -18.04 -5.94
C ASP A 103 -10.53 -19.06 -6.05
N TRP A 104 -10.44 -19.91 -5.03
CA TRP A 104 -9.49 -21.01 -4.99
C TRP A 104 -9.83 -22.18 -5.92
N LYS A 105 -11.02 -22.20 -6.53
CA LYS A 105 -11.45 -23.28 -7.44
C LYS A 105 -10.95 -23.06 -8.85
N ASN A 106 -10.94 -21.78 -9.29
CA ASN A 106 -10.46 -21.39 -10.61
C ASN A 106 -8.99 -20.98 -10.61
N GLY A 107 -8.42 -20.66 -9.44
CA GLY A 107 -7.04 -20.21 -9.31
C GLY A 107 -6.18 -21.19 -8.52
N THR A 108 -5.17 -21.79 -9.19
CA THR A 108 -4.16 -22.60 -8.52
C THR A 108 -2.79 -22.23 -9.05
N TYR A 109 -1.82 -22.16 -8.13
CA TYR A 109 -0.40 -22.06 -8.46
C TYR A 109 0.42 -23.01 -7.58
N SER A 110 1.48 -23.53 -8.14
CA SER A 110 2.36 -24.53 -7.49
C SER A 110 3.65 -23.91 -6.98
N HIS A 111 4.09 -22.80 -7.61
CA HIS A 111 5.34 -22.16 -7.28
C HIS A 111 5.08 -20.80 -6.62
N SER A 112 5.45 -20.66 -5.35
CA SER A 112 5.35 -19.39 -4.62
C SER A 112 6.66 -18.63 -4.60
N ALA A 113 7.81 -19.32 -4.65
CA ALA A 113 9.13 -18.69 -4.70
C ALA A 113 9.44 -18.22 -6.12
N LEU A 114 9.46 -16.90 -6.32
CA LEU A 114 9.62 -16.30 -7.64
C LEU A 114 10.76 -15.27 -7.62
N VAL A 115 11.40 -15.08 -8.78
CA VAL A 115 12.39 -14.02 -8.97
C VAL A 115 11.78 -12.93 -9.85
N GLY A 116 11.70 -11.71 -9.33
CA GLY A 116 11.09 -10.57 -10.01
C GLY A 116 11.03 -9.34 -9.13
N ASN A 117 10.12 -8.42 -9.44
CA ASN A 117 9.90 -7.21 -8.65
C ASN A 117 8.55 -7.27 -7.91
N PRO A 118 8.53 -7.67 -6.61
CA PRO A 118 7.29 -7.78 -5.84
C PRO A 118 6.61 -6.44 -5.58
N VAL A 119 7.36 -5.33 -5.57
CA VAL A 119 6.81 -3.97 -5.38
C VAL A 119 6.01 -3.55 -6.62
N TYR A 120 6.53 -3.84 -7.82
CA TYR A 120 5.77 -3.60 -9.07
C TYR A 120 4.52 -4.45 -9.13
N LEU A 121 4.63 -5.73 -8.78
CA LEU A 121 3.47 -6.63 -8.71
C LEU A 121 2.42 -6.09 -7.75
N GLY A 122 2.83 -5.71 -6.53
CA GLY A 122 1.94 -5.14 -5.53
C GLY A 122 1.23 -3.89 -6.03
N ARG A 123 1.94 -2.98 -6.72
CA ARG A 123 1.36 -1.76 -7.28
C ARG A 123 0.37 -2.04 -8.41
N ILE A 124 0.69 -2.98 -9.30
CA ILE A 124 -0.22 -3.41 -10.36
C ILE A 124 -1.53 -3.92 -9.75
N LEU A 125 -1.44 -4.87 -8.82
CA LEU A 125 -2.61 -5.48 -8.20
C LEU A 125 -3.40 -4.47 -7.36
N SER A 126 -2.73 -3.60 -6.61
CA SER A 126 -3.38 -2.54 -5.83
C SER A 126 -4.19 -1.60 -6.69
N ASN A 127 -3.62 -1.07 -7.77
CA ASN A 127 -4.33 -0.18 -8.69
C ASN A 127 -5.59 -0.84 -9.28
N ILE A 128 -5.52 -2.14 -9.56
CA ILE A 128 -6.66 -2.90 -10.10
C ILE A 128 -7.74 -3.07 -9.03
N MET A 129 -7.36 -3.48 -7.82
CA MET A 129 -8.30 -3.70 -6.71
C MET A 129 -8.91 -2.38 -6.21
N ASP A 130 -8.13 -1.28 -6.15
CA ASP A 130 -8.66 0.05 -5.84
C ASP A 130 -9.72 0.49 -6.84
N ASN A 131 -9.50 0.26 -8.15
CA ASN A 131 -10.50 0.53 -9.17
C ASN A 131 -11.73 -0.36 -9.00
N ALA A 132 -11.58 -1.66 -8.74
CA ALA A 132 -12.69 -2.58 -8.51
C ALA A 132 -13.57 -2.11 -7.34
N ILE A 133 -12.97 -1.78 -6.18
CA ILE A 133 -13.71 -1.25 -5.03
C ILE A 133 -14.34 0.11 -5.34
N LYS A 134 -13.60 1.00 -6.00
CA LYS A 134 -14.05 2.36 -6.31
C LYS A 134 -15.32 2.34 -7.16
N PHE A 135 -15.35 1.55 -8.21
CA PHE A 135 -16.42 1.54 -9.19
C PHE A 135 -17.54 0.52 -8.92
N SER A 136 -17.39 -0.31 -7.87
CA SER A 136 -18.43 -1.21 -7.39
C SER A 136 -19.40 -0.52 -6.44
N GLN A 137 -20.64 -1.00 -6.41
CA GLN A 137 -21.69 -0.51 -5.51
C GLN A 137 -21.77 -1.42 -4.27
N GLU A 138 -22.40 -0.92 -3.21
CA GLU A 138 -22.76 -1.70 -2.03
C GLU A 138 -23.58 -2.93 -2.41
N GLY A 139 -23.30 -4.10 -1.79
CA GLY A 139 -23.92 -5.37 -2.08
C GLY A 139 -23.33 -6.13 -3.27
N SER A 140 -22.38 -5.53 -4.03
CA SER A 140 -21.71 -6.21 -5.14
C SER A 140 -20.62 -7.17 -4.67
N VAL A 141 -20.08 -7.96 -5.61
CA VAL A 141 -19.00 -8.93 -5.36
C VAL A 141 -17.79 -8.58 -6.20
N ILE A 142 -16.61 -8.62 -5.56
CA ILE A 142 -15.32 -8.60 -6.23
C ILE A 142 -14.69 -9.97 -6.05
N THR A 143 -14.30 -10.62 -7.14
CA THR A 143 -13.67 -11.94 -7.14
C THR A 143 -12.26 -11.86 -7.71
N VAL A 144 -11.28 -12.40 -6.99
CA VAL A 144 -9.88 -12.45 -7.43
C VAL A 144 -9.37 -13.88 -7.47
N TRP A 145 -8.52 -14.20 -8.45
CA TRP A 145 -7.84 -15.50 -8.51
C TRP A 145 -6.54 -15.39 -9.33
N VAL A 146 -5.69 -16.41 -9.20
CA VAL A 146 -4.40 -16.49 -9.88
C VAL A 146 -4.26 -17.87 -10.52
N GLU A 147 -3.83 -17.92 -11.77
CA GLU A 147 -3.51 -19.13 -12.49
C GLU A 147 -2.02 -19.15 -12.83
N GLU A 148 -1.42 -20.35 -12.86
CA GLU A 148 -0.03 -20.55 -13.23
C GLU A 148 0.04 -21.46 -14.46
N GLU A 149 0.86 -21.06 -15.43
CA GLU A 149 1.27 -21.86 -16.57
C GLU A 149 2.79 -22.01 -16.55
N THR A 150 3.28 -23.20 -16.20
CA THR A 150 4.72 -23.49 -16.13
C THR A 150 5.29 -23.65 -17.54
N LEU A 151 6.45 -23.03 -17.80
CA LEU A 151 7.19 -23.12 -19.06
C LEU A 151 8.39 -24.08 -18.91
N ASP A 152 8.83 -24.66 -20.03
CA ASP A 152 9.93 -25.65 -20.05
C ASP A 152 11.31 -25.06 -19.74
N ASP A 153 11.44 -23.72 -19.69
CA ASP A 153 12.70 -22.98 -19.48
C ASP A 153 12.94 -22.55 -18.03
N GLY A 154 12.18 -23.08 -17.07
CA GLY A 154 12.28 -22.73 -15.64
C GLY A 154 11.60 -21.41 -15.27
N ARG A 155 10.74 -20.91 -16.16
CA ARG A 155 9.82 -19.79 -15.91
C ARG A 155 8.39 -20.30 -15.76
N ALA A 156 7.54 -19.45 -15.20
CA ALA A 156 6.09 -19.64 -15.21
C ALA A 156 5.39 -18.31 -15.53
N ILE A 157 4.29 -18.39 -16.25
CA ILE A 157 3.40 -17.26 -16.49
C ILE A 157 2.32 -17.29 -15.42
N PHE A 158 2.23 -16.21 -14.63
CA PHE A 158 1.17 -16.02 -13.67
C PHE A 158 0.12 -15.09 -14.26
N THR A 159 -1.12 -15.55 -14.28
CA THR A 159 -2.27 -14.77 -14.73
C THR A 159 -3.11 -14.39 -13.53
N PHE A 160 -3.14 -13.09 -13.24
CA PHE A 160 -3.93 -12.50 -12.15
C PHE A 160 -5.24 -11.97 -12.70
N TYR A 161 -6.32 -12.31 -12.04
CA TYR A 161 -7.67 -11.88 -12.40
C TYR A 161 -8.30 -11.10 -11.27
N CYS A 162 -8.96 -10.01 -11.62
CA CYS A 162 -9.84 -9.26 -10.73
C CYS A 162 -11.13 -8.97 -11.48
N LYS A 163 -12.24 -9.52 -11.00
CA LYS A 163 -13.58 -9.36 -11.57
C LYS A 163 -14.46 -8.60 -10.59
N ASP A 164 -15.02 -7.49 -11.02
CA ASP A 164 -15.99 -6.69 -10.29
C ASP A 164 -17.38 -6.74 -10.96
N GLN A 165 -18.39 -6.34 -10.18
CA GLN A 165 -19.77 -6.12 -10.61
C GLN A 165 -20.11 -4.63 -10.58
N GLY A 166 -19.15 -3.78 -10.95
CA GLY A 166 -19.30 -2.33 -10.93
C GLY A 166 -20.04 -1.78 -12.14
N VAL A 167 -19.89 -0.48 -12.35
CA VAL A 167 -20.56 0.23 -13.45
C VAL A 167 -20.09 -0.22 -14.84
N GLY A 168 -18.96 -0.89 -14.95
CA GLY A 168 -18.36 -1.29 -16.22
C GLY A 168 -17.86 -0.11 -17.03
N MET A 169 -17.48 -0.36 -18.28
CA MET A 169 -16.94 0.62 -19.24
C MET A 169 -17.63 0.47 -20.59
N SER A 170 -17.76 1.57 -21.33
CA SER A 170 -18.21 1.55 -22.74
C SER A 170 -17.10 1.00 -23.65
N GLU A 171 -17.48 0.46 -24.81
CA GLU A 171 -16.51 -0.05 -25.79
C GLU A 171 -15.56 1.07 -26.27
N ASP A 172 -16.08 2.27 -26.48
CA ASP A 172 -15.27 3.44 -26.87
C ASP A 172 -14.23 3.80 -25.80
N PHE A 173 -14.59 3.71 -24.52
CA PHE A 173 -13.67 4.02 -23.44
C PHE A 173 -12.60 2.94 -23.24
N ILE A 174 -12.92 1.67 -23.41
CA ILE A 174 -11.95 0.55 -23.26
C ILE A 174 -10.75 0.75 -24.18
N ALA A 175 -10.95 1.25 -25.41
CA ALA A 175 -9.88 1.53 -26.36
C ALA A 175 -8.85 2.57 -25.85
N HIS A 176 -9.26 3.44 -24.93
CA HIS A 176 -8.47 4.53 -24.37
C HIS A 176 -8.22 4.41 -22.86
N ALA A 177 -8.64 3.31 -22.24
CA ALA A 177 -8.59 3.13 -20.79
C ALA A 177 -7.17 3.17 -20.21
N PHE A 178 -6.16 2.85 -21.01
CA PHE A 178 -4.74 2.91 -20.65
C PHE A 178 -4.05 4.23 -21.03
N ASP A 179 -4.77 5.16 -21.66
CA ASP A 179 -4.23 6.48 -21.98
C ASP A 179 -4.15 7.33 -20.69
N MET A 180 -3.10 8.13 -20.58
CA MET A 180 -2.92 9.01 -19.44
C MET A 180 -4.06 10.03 -19.34
N PHE A 181 -4.60 10.22 -18.12
CA PHE A 181 -5.72 11.14 -17.83
C PHE A 181 -7.03 10.76 -18.50
N SER A 182 -7.16 9.53 -18.99
CA SER A 182 -8.40 9.04 -19.58
C SER A 182 -9.44 8.78 -18.48
N GLN A 183 -10.63 9.34 -18.66
CA GLN A 183 -11.80 9.17 -17.79
C GLN A 183 -13.06 9.08 -18.63
N GLU A 184 -13.98 8.16 -18.32
CA GLU A 184 -15.15 7.88 -19.11
C GLU A 184 -16.19 9.01 -19.11
N SER A 185 -16.27 9.82 -18.07
CA SER A 185 -17.19 10.96 -18.03
C SER A 185 -16.55 12.22 -17.45
N LYS A 186 -16.60 13.31 -18.20
CA LYS A 186 -16.24 14.67 -17.75
C LYS A 186 -17.41 15.44 -17.17
N THR A 187 -18.56 14.80 -16.91
CA THR A 187 -19.73 15.49 -16.38
C THR A 187 -19.55 15.74 -14.89
N SER A 188 -19.77 16.97 -14.45
CA SER A 188 -19.67 17.49 -13.08
C SER A 188 -20.53 16.76 -12.03
N ARG A 189 -21.07 15.60 -12.36
CA ARG A 189 -21.88 14.73 -11.51
C ARG A 189 -21.30 13.32 -11.34
N SER A 190 -20.11 13.02 -11.86
CA SER A 190 -19.51 11.69 -11.61
C SER A 190 -19.09 11.59 -10.15
N ARG A 191 -19.73 10.69 -9.42
CA ARG A 191 -19.45 10.34 -8.01
C ARG A 191 -18.05 9.76 -7.79
N TYR A 192 -17.28 9.56 -8.85
CA TYR A 192 -16.02 8.82 -8.83
C TYR A 192 -14.90 9.68 -9.41
N GLU A 193 -14.32 10.54 -8.59
CA GLU A 193 -13.11 11.28 -8.94
C GLU A 193 -11.88 10.37 -8.97
N GLY A 194 -11.00 10.53 -9.96
CA GLY A 194 -9.75 9.82 -10.08
C GLY A 194 -8.77 10.58 -10.97
N THR A 195 -7.50 10.26 -10.88
CA THR A 195 -6.43 10.93 -11.62
C THR A 195 -6.40 10.55 -13.11
N GLY A 196 -6.99 9.40 -13.47
CA GLY A 196 -6.85 8.80 -14.80
C GLY A 196 -5.42 8.30 -15.09
N LEU A 197 -4.58 8.16 -14.06
CA LEU A 197 -3.20 7.68 -14.18
C LEU A 197 -3.04 6.22 -13.78
N GLY A 198 -3.89 5.69 -12.92
CA GLY A 198 -3.73 4.35 -12.35
C GLY A 198 -3.57 3.24 -13.40
N LEU A 199 -4.48 3.14 -14.39
CA LEU A 199 -4.40 2.13 -15.44
C LEU A 199 -3.19 2.36 -16.38
N ALA A 200 -2.85 3.61 -16.67
CA ALA A 200 -1.67 3.95 -17.47
C ALA A 200 -0.36 3.52 -16.77
N ILE A 201 -0.26 3.76 -15.46
CA ILE A 201 0.86 3.30 -14.62
C ILE A 201 0.89 1.77 -14.60
N THR A 202 -0.26 1.14 -14.39
CA THR A 202 -0.38 -0.33 -14.40
C THR A 202 0.14 -0.92 -15.71
N LYS A 203 -0.26 -0.37 -16.85
CA LYS A 203 0.21 -0.80 -18.17
C LYS A 203 1.73 -0.67 -18.30
N GLN A 204 2.31 0.46 -17.88
CA GLN A 204 3.76 0.66 -17.94
C GLN A 204 4.53 -0.32 -17.04
N LEU A 205 4.01 -0.62 -15.85
CA LEU A 205 4.63 -1.60 -14.95
C LEU A 205 4.56 -3.01 -15.50
N VAL A 206 3.40 -3.39 -16.05
CA VAL A 206 3.20 -4.69 -16.72
C VAL A 206 4.16 -4.85 -17.90
N ASP A 207 4.30 -3.82 -18.74
CA ASP A 207 5.22 -3.82 -19.87
C ASP A 207 6.69 -3.94 -19.42
N ARG A 208 7.07 -3.30 -18.29
CA ARG A 208 8.43 -3.46 -17.71
C ARG A 208 8.69 -4.87 -17.15
N MET A 209 7.65 -5.57 -16.78
CA MET A 209 7.73 -6.96 -16.31
C MET A 209 7.53 -7.97 -17.45
N ASP A 210 7.68 -7.55 -18.72
CA ASP A 210 7.48 -8.38 -19.91
C ASP A 210 6.10 -9.06 -19.96
N GLY A 211 5.10 -8.43 -19.32
CA GLY A 211 3.77 -8.95 -19.18
C GLY A 211 2.76 -8.39 -20.19
N SER A 212 1.50 -8.77 -20.01
CA SER A 212 0.38 -8.20 -20.76
C SER A 212 -0.82 -7.94 -19.85
N ILE A 213 -1.63 -6.94 -20.19
CA ILE A 213 -2.87 -6.61 -19.49
C ILE A 213 -4.03 -6.51 -20.49
N GLU A 214 -5.16 -7.11 -20.13
CA GLU A 214 -6.40 -7.13 -20.91
C GLU A 214 -7.57 -6.66 -20.03
N LEU A 215 -8.50 -5.91 -20.63
CA LEU A 215 -9.75 -5.48 -20.01
C LEU A 215 -10.94 -6.15 -20.74
N LYS A 216 -11.80 -6.81 -19.97
CA LYS A 216 -13.11 -7.29 -20.44
C LYS A 216 -14.18 -6.58 -19.62
N SER A 217 -14.87 -5.62 -20.22
CA SER A 217 -15.85 -4.81 -19.53
C SER A 217 -17.11 -4.60 -20.37
N LYS A 218 -18.23 -4.41 -19.68
CA LYS A 218 -19.50 -4.02 -20.27
C LYS A 218 -20.22 -3.07 -19.35
N ALA A 219 -20.65 -1.93 -19.88
CA ALA A 219 -21.38 -0.91 -19.12
C ALA A 219 -22.62 -1.52 -18.43
N GLY A 220 -22.77 -1.23 -17.14
CA GLY A 220 -23.83 -1.74 -16.27
C GLY A 220 -23.69 -3.20 -15.82
N VAL A 221 -22.60 -3.90 -16.18
CA VAL A 221 -22.38 -5.30 -15.82
C VAL A 221 -21.16 -5.47 -14.91
N GLY A 222 -20.07 -4.74 -15.19
CA GLY A 222 -18.81 -4.80 -14.44
C GLY A 222 -17.58 -4.97 -15.33
N THR A 223 -16.43 -5.17 -14.71
CA THR A 223 -15.13 -5.30 -15.37
C THR A 223 -14.39 -6.54 -14.90
N THR A 224 -13.66 -7.18 -15.82
CA THR A 224 -12.64 -8.17 -15.50
C THR A 224 -11.31 -7.68 -16.05
N VAL A 225 -10.36 -7.47 -15.15
CA VAL A 225 -8.97 -7.15 -15.48
C VAL A 225 -8.15 -8.41 -15.43
N ILE A 226 -7.36 -8.66 -16.47
CA ILE A 226 -6.52 -9.85 -16.63
C ILE A 226 -5.08 -9.39 -16.83
N VAL A 227 -4.18 -9.76 -15.94
CA VAL A 227 -2.76 -9.42 -16.00
C VAL A 227 -1.93 -10.69 -16.09
N LYS A 228 -1.08 -10.81 -17.10
CA LYS A 228 -0.14 -11.92 -17.28
C LYS A 228 1.28 -11.42 -17.09
N ILE A 229 2.02 -12.05 -16.20
CA ILE A 229 3.41 -11.71 -15.92
C ILE A 229 4.26 -12.98 -15.88
N PRO A 230 5.34 -13.05 -16.68
CA PRO A 230 6.30 -14.14 -16.58
C PRO A 230 7.26 -13.91 -15.41
N PHE A 231 7.49 -14.95 -14.61
CA PHE A 231 8.48 -14.96 -13.54
C PHE A 231 9.45 -16.14 -13.73
N LYS A 232 10.68 -15.97 -13.25
CA LYS A 232 11.58 -17.11 -13.05
C LYS A 232 11.19 -17.81 -11.76
N ILE A 233 11.13 -19.14 -11.78
CA ILE A 233 10.89 -19.94 -10.59
C ILE A 233 12.16 -19.93 -9.75
N GLY A 234 12.03 -19.49 -8.50
CA GLY A 234 13.11 -19.47 -7.52
C GLY A 234 13.17 -20.76 -6.73
N THR A 235 14.35 -21.10 -6.23
CA THR A 235 14.51 -22.18 -5.26
C THR A 235 14.52 -21.56 -3.86
N GLN A 236 13.47 -21.83 -3.06
CA GLN A 236 13.48 -21.50 -1.64
C GLN A 236 14.06 -22.69 -0.87
N ASP A 237 15.05 -22.41 -0.01
CA ASP A 237 15.33 -23.31 1.10
C ASP A 237 14.12 -23.32 2.04
N LYS A 238 13.53 -24.49 2.28
CA LYS A 238 12.29 -24.73 3.03
C LYS A 238 12.35 -24.34 4.52
N ASN A 239 13.25 -23.47 4.95
CA ASN A 239 13.48 -23.13 6.35
C ASN A 239 12.90 -21.79 6.82
N SER A 240 12.07 -21.11 6.04
CA SER A 240 11.35 -19.90 6.51
C SER A 240 9.90 -20.20 6.88
N ASN A 241 9.68 -21.17 7.76
CA ASN A 241 8.39 -21.33 8.44
C ASN A 241 8.28 -20.26 9.53
N LEU A 242 7.81 -19.08 9.16
CA LEU A 242 7.10 -18.21 10.09
C LEU A 242 5.73 -18.86 10.31
N SER A 243 5.61 -19.65 11.37
CA SER A 243 4.36 -20.26 11.79
C SER A 243 3.44 -19.15 12.33
N ASP A 244 2.58 -18.62 11.48
CA ASP A 244 1.43 -17.83 11.90
C ASP A 244 0.41 -18.78 12.58
N LYS A 245 0.59 -19.03 13.88
CA LYS A 245 -0.54 -19.45 14.71
C LYS A 245 -1.33 -18.18 15.04
N PRO A 246 -2.62 -18.14 14.81
CA PRO A 246 -3.43 -17.05 15.31
C PRO A 246 -3.36 -17.09 16.84
N VAL A 247 -2.76 -16.07 17.40
CA VAL A 247 -2.68 -15.89 18.84
C VAL A 247 -3.89 -15.07 19.25
N SER A 248 -4.67 -15.56 20.21
CA SER A 248 -5.76 -14.79 20.81
C SER A 248 -5.17 -13.58 21.54
N LEU A 249 -5.64 -12.38 21.23
CA LEU A 249 -5.14 -11.12 21.76
C LEU A 249 -5.50 -10.87 23.23
N ASP A 250 -6.36 -11.68 23.82
CA ASP A 250 -6.96 -11.42 25.14
C ASP A 250 -6.01 -11.65 26.33
N ASP A 251 -4.80 -12.17 26.15
CA ASP A 251 -3.88 -12.55 27.23
C ASP A 251 -2.53 -11.81 27.25
N TYR A 252 -2.32 -10.77 26.42
CA TYR A 252 -1.03 -10.08 26.36
C TYR A 252 -1.09 -8.70 27.02
N SER A 253 -0.43 -8.59 28.19
CA SER A 253 -0.10 -7.28 28.77
C SER A 253 1.19 -6.76 28.13
N VAL A 254 1.17 -5.51 27.69
CA VAL A 254 2.35 -4.77 27.21
C VAL A 254 3.03 -3.98 28.35
N GLU A 255 2.49 -4.08 29.58
CA GLU A 255 2.99 -3.35 30.75
C GLU A 255 4.43 -3.74 31.07
N GLY A 256 5.30 -2.74 31.18
CA GLY A 256 6.74 -2.92 31.40
C GLY A 256 7.53 -3.40 30.17
N MET A 257 6.89 -3.56 28.99
CA MET A 257 7.60 -3.89 27.76
C MET A 257 8.44 -2.70 27.30
N ARG A 258 9.69 -2.93 26.89
CA ARG A 258 10.58 -1.88 26.38
C ARG A 258 10.40 -1.73 24.88
N ALA A 259 9.98 -0.53 24.46
CA ALA A 259 9.80 -0.14 23.07
C ALA A 259 10.93 0.80 22.62
N LEU A 260 11.47 0.59 21.41
CA LEU A 260 12.29 1.57 20.72
C LEU A 260 11.42 2.27 19.67
N VAL A 261 11.20 3.58 19.81
CA VAL A 261 10.43 4.41 18.87
C VAL A 261 11.40 5.23 18.04
N VAL A 262 11.27 5.13 16.72
CA VAL A 262 12.16 5.78 15.76
C VAL A 262 11.34 6.69 14.85
N GLU A 263 11.56 8.00 14.96
CA GLU A 263 10.75 9.03 14.30
C GLU A 263 11.57 10.31 14.19
N ASP A 264 11.60 10.96 13.02
CA ASP A 264 12.36 12.18 12.79
C ASP A 264 11.57 13.47 13.13
N ASN A 265 10.24 13.37 13.17
CA ASN A 265 9.38 14.49 13.52
C ASN A 265 9.11 14.51 15.02
N GLU A 266 9.53 15.58 15.69
CA GLU A 266 9.44 15.77 17.16
C GLU A 266 7.98 15.62 17.66
N LEU A 267 7.00 16.19 16.95
CA LEU A 267 5.59 16.08 17.33
C LEU A 267 5.07 14.65 17.22
N ASN A 268 5.39 13.95 16.13
CA ASN A 268 4.98 12.56 15.95
C ASN A 268 5.66 11.65 16.98
N MET A 269 6.92 11.91 17.30
CA MET A 269 7.67 11.21 18.35
C MET A 269 6.97 11.36 19.70
N GLU A 270 6.58 12.58 20.06
CA GLU A 270 5.92 12.85 21.33
C GLU A 270 4.55 12.18 21.41
N ILE A 271 3.75 12.23 20.34
CA ILE A 271 2.46 11.52 20.25
C ILE A 271 2.66 10.01 20.42
N SER A 272 3.59 9.43 19.69
CA SER A 272 3.86 7.98 19.76
C SER A 272 4.34 7.57 21.15
N ARG A 273 5.23 8.36 21.74
CA ARG A 273 5.72 8.12 23.10
C ARG A 273 4.58 8.15 24.12
N CYS A 274 3.74 9.21 24.11
CA CYS A 274 2.62 9.32 25.04
C CYS A 274 1.67 8.12 24.93
N ILE A 275 1.28 7.71 23.72
CA ILE A 275 0.36 6.59 23.51
C ILE A 275 0.94 5.29 24.09
N LEU A 276 2.23 5.03 23.86
CA LEU A 276 2.88 3.80 24.31
C LEU A 276 3.15 3.80 25.82
N GLU A 277 3.55 4.94 26.38
CA GLU A 277 3.73 5.12 27.85
C GLU A 277 2.38 5.01 28.59
N ASP A 278 1.30 5.56 28.02
CA ASP A 278 -0.07 5.40 28.58
C ASP A 278 -0.53 3.93 28.55
N SER A 279 -0.01 3.13 27.62
CA SER A 279 -0.24 1.67 27.56
C SER A 279 0.65 0.88 28.53
N GLY A 280 1.52 1.55 29.32
CA GLY A 280 2.41 0.93 30.30
C GLY A 280 3.77 0.49 29.75
N MET A 281 4.16 0.89 28.54
CA MET A 281 5.48 0.56 27.98
C MET A 281 6.58 1.53 28.47
N GLU A 282 7.82 1.02 28.54
CA GLU A 282 9.03 1.84 28.72
C GLU A 282 9.58 2.26 27.35
N VAL A 283 9.52 3.55 27.02
CA VAL A 283 9.87 4.03 25.68
C VAL A 283 11.29 4.59 25.64
N THR A 284 12.09 4.15 24.67
CA THR A 284 13.36 4.75 24.26
C THR A 284 13.17 5.35 22.88
N CYS A 285 13.63 6.58 22.65
CA CYS A 285 13.46 7.31 21.39
C CYS A 285 14.76 7.36 20.59
N ALA A 286 14.65 7.31 19.26
CA ALA A 286 15.71 7.57 18.29
C ALA A 286 15.17 8.48 17.19
N VAL A 287 15.96 9.46 16.73
CA VAL A 287 15.52 10.47 15.76
C VAL A 287 15.71 10.06 14.30
N ASP A 288 16.35 8.92 14.05
CA ASP A 288 16.51 8.33 12.72
C ASP A 288 16.97 6.87 12.79
N GLY A 289 17.06 6.23 11.60
CA GLY A 289 17.46 4.83 11.51
C GLY A 289 18.90 4.54 11.96
N GLN A 290 19.82 5.49 11.79
CA GLN A 290 21.20 5.32 12.22
C GLN A 290 21.30 5.26 13.75
N GLU A 291 20.65 6.18 14.44
CA GLU A 291 20.61 6.19 15.91
C GLU A 291 19.90 4.95 16.47
N ALA A 292 18.81 4.52 15.81
CA ALA A 292 18.09 3.31 16.17
C ALA A 292 19.00 2.06 16.12
N VAL A 293 19.77 1.91 15.05
CA VAL A 293 20.74 0.82 14.87
C VAL A 293 21.79 0.86 15.97
N GLU A 294 22.34 2.02 16.30
CA GLU A 294 23.35 2.18 17.34
C GLU A 294 22.79 1.89 18.74
N ILE A 295 21.57 2.36 19.06
CA ILE A 295 20.90 2.08 20.33
C ILE A 295 20.66 0.58 20.46
N PHE A 296 20.13 -0.04 19.40
CA PHE A 296 19.87 -1.49 19.42
C PHE A 296 21.15 -2.30 19.55
N GLU A 297 22.22 -1.93 18.84
CA GLU A 297 23.52 -2.61 18.93
C GLU A 297 24.14 -2.54 20.31
N LYS A 298 24.07 -1.39 20.99
CA LYS A 298 24.62 -1.13 22.33
C LYS A 298 23.76 -1.74 23.46
N SER A 299 22.50 -2.07 23.19
CA SER A 299 21.59 -2.66 24.19
C SER A 299 21.98 -4.10 24.53
N ALA A 300 21.57 -4.56 25.72
CA ALA A 300 21.68 -5.97 26.05
C ALA A 300 20.80 -6.82 25.12
N PRO A 301 21.16 -8.09 24.86
CA PRO A 301 20.28 -8.99 24.12
C PRO A 301 18.91 -9.11 24.79
N ASP A 302 17.83 -9.15 23.98
CA ASP A 302 16.43 -9.20 24.41
C ASP A 302 15.99 -8.00 25.28
N TYR A 303 16.71 -6.85 25.18
CA TYR A 303 16.37 -5.63 25.92
C TYR A 303 15.09 -4.98 25.42
N PHE A 304 14.92 -4.86 24.09
CA PHE A 304 13.71 -4.34 23.45
C PHE A 304 12.73 -5.47 23.11
N GLY A 305 11.48 -5.31 23.55
CA GLY A 305 10.38 -6.20 23.20
C GLY A 305 9.79 -5.88 21.83
N VAL A 306 9.89 -4.61 21.36
CA VAL A 306 9.34 -4.14 20.10
C VAL A 306 10.09 -2.90 19.61
N ILE A 307 10.14 -2.71 18.29
CA ILE A 307 10.68 -1.51 17.64
C ILE A 307 9.57 -0.91 16.76
N TYR A 308 9.18 0.34 17.01
CA TYR A 308 8.31 1.13 16.13
C TYR A 308 9.20 2.01 15.26
N MET A 309 9.13 1.82 13.94
CA MET A 309 10.09 2.38 12.99
C MET A 309 9.37 3.18 11.90
N ASP A 310 9.57 4.50 11.87
CA ASP A 310 9.17 5.28 10.70
C ASP A 310 9.94 4.85 9.46
N ILE A 311 9.27 4.76 8.32
CA ILE A 311 9.89 4.38 7.05
C ILE A 311 10.70 5.54 6.48
N MET A 312 10.17 6.77 6.54
CA MET A 312 10.73 7.92 5.84
C MET A 312 11.47 8.85 6.80
N MET A 313 12.76 8.64 6.95
CA MET A 313 13.61 9.45 7.82
C MET A 313 14.89 9.90 7.10
N PRO A 314 15.52 11.01 7.53
CA PRO A 314 16.81 11.47 7.02
C PRO A 314 17.94 10.53 7.45
N ARG A 315 19.12 10.67 6.84
CA ARG A 315 20.36 9.90 7.06
C ARG A 315 20.17 8.42 6.72
N MET A 316 19.48 7.66 7.53
CA MET A 316 19.13 6.26 7.31
C MET A 316 17.62 6.10 7.43
N ASN A 317 16.95 5.64 6.36
CA ASN A 317 15.52 5.37 6.38
C ASN A 317 15.21 4.09 7.16
N GLY A 318 13.94 3.90 7.55
CA GLY A 318 13.53 2.77 8.38
C GLY A 318 13.71 1.41 7.72
N LEU A 319 13.57 1.32 6.39
CA LEU A 319 13.76 0.04 5.67
C LEU A 319 15.23 -0.41 5.75
N ASP A 320 16.18 0.51 5.59
CA ASP A 320 17.61 0.20 5.67
C ASP A 320 18.02 -0.08 7.11
N ALA A 321 17.45 0.65 8.09
CA ALA A 321 17.66 0.37 9.50
C ALA A 321 17.16 -1.03 9.88
N ALA A 322 15.98 -1.44 9.44
CA ALA A 322 15.44 -2.76 9.70
C ALA A 322 16.32 -3.87 9.09
N ARG A 323 16.78 -3.72 7.84
CA ARG A 323 17.72 -4.66 7.21
C ARG A 323 19.00 -4.78 8.02
N THR A 324 19.58 -3.63 8.42
CA THR A 324 20.81 -3.60 9.22
C THR A 324 20.63 -4.31 10.56
N ILE A 325 19.51 -4.07 11.25
CA ILE A 325 19.18 -4.77 12.51
C ILE A 325 19.07 -6.29 12.25
N ARG A 326 18.34 -6.72 11.20
CA ARG A 326 18.15 -8.16 10.88
C ARG A 326 19.44 -8.89 10.51
N GLU A 327 20.43 -8.17 9.99
CA GLU A 327 21.76 -8.71 9.61
C GLU A 327 22.73 -8.79 10.78
N MET A 328 22.43 -8.17 11.92
CA MET A 328 23.30 -8.22 13.10
C MET A 328 23.49 -9.65 13.61
N LYS A 329 24.72 -9.97 14.06
CA LYS A 329 25.07 -11.27 14.64
C LYS A 329 24.61 -11.39 16.10
N ARG A 330 23.33 -11.10 16.35
CA ARG A 330 22.69 -11.21 17.67
C ARG A 330 21.46 -12.10 17.55
N ARG A 331 21.16 -12.84 18.64
CA ARG A 331 20.02 -13.77 18.66
C ARG A 331 18.67 -13.05 18.49
N ASP A 332 18.49 -11.94 19.17
CA ASP A 332 17.27 -11.15 19.20
C ASP A 332 17.05 -10.31 17.93
N ALA A 333 18.11 -9.96 17.20
CA ALA A 333 18.01 -9.17 15.96
C ALA A 333 17.08 -9.78 14.90
N ARG A 334 16.97 -11.10 14.85
CA ARG A 334 16.07 -11.81 13.93
C ARG A 334 14.65 -12.00 14.49
N ARG A 335 14.44 -11.74 15.79
CA ARG A 335 13.20 -12.09 16.50
C ARG A 335 12.43 -10.88 17.01
N VAL A 336 13.12 -9.79 17.35
CA VAL A 336 12.47 -8.57 17.83
C VAL A 336 11.42 -8.11 16.81
N PRO A 337 10.15 -7.92 17.21
CA PRO A 337 9.16 -7.36 16.33
C PRO A 337 9.56 -5.96 15.89
N ILE A 338 9.53 -5.69 14.58
CA ILE A 338 9.71 -4.36 14.02
C ILE A 338 8.40 -3.98 13.34
N ILE A 339 7.77 -2.92 13.84
CA ILE A 339 6.51 -2.38 13.34
C ILE A 339 6.82 -1.16 12.50
N ALA A 340 6.55 -1.24 11.20
CA ALA A 340 6.69 -0.11 10.30
C ALA A 340 5.60 0.93 10.58
N MET A 341 5.95 2.19 10.59
CA MET A 341 5.04 3.33 10.67
C MET A 341 5.16 4.15 9.40
N SER A 342 4.05 4.52 8.76
CA SER A 342 4.06 5.41 7.59
C SER A 342 2.85 6.33 7.57
N ALA A 343 2.98 7.47 6.89
CA ALA A 343 1.86 8.41 6.71
C ALA A 343 0.67 7.79 5.95
N ASN A 344 0.92 6.77 5.13
CA ASN A 344 -0.10 6.06 4.36
C ASN A 344 0.25 4.57 4.29
N ALA A 345 -0.73 3.70 4.52
CA ALA A 345 -0.58 2.26 4.34
C ALA A 345 -0.83 1.87 2.87
N PHE A 346 0.07 2.29 1.96
CA PHE A 346 0.02 1.78 0.60
C PHE A 346 0.56 0.35 0.54
N ALA A 347 0.00 -0.46 -0.35
CA ALA A 347 0.46 -1.83 -0.52
C ALA A 347 1.95 -1.94 -0.85
N GLU A 348 2.51 -0.95 -1.58
CA GLU A 348 3.95 -0.87 -1.85
C GLU A 348 4.79 -0.73 -0.58
N ASP A 349 4.35 0.14 0.35
CA ASP A 349 5.06 0.37 1.60
C ASP A 349 5.01 -0.87 2.49
N ILE A 350 3.86 -1.55 2.51
CA ILE A 350 3.67 -2.80 3.25
C ILE A 350 4.59 -3.90 2.68
N ILE A 351 4.63 -4.07 1.35
CA ILE A 351 5.51 -5.05 0.71
C ILE A 351 6.99 -4.70 0.97
N ASN A 352 7.38 -3.43 0.84
CA ASN A 352 8.75 -2.99 1.10
C ASN A 352 9.16 -3.22 2.56
N SER A 353 8.28 -2.94 3.53
CA SER A 353 8.57 -3.18 4.94
C SER A 353 8.72 -4.67 5.24
N ARG A 354 7.89 -5.54 4.66
CA ARG A 354 8.03 -7.00 4.76
C ARG A 354 9.35 -7.50 4.17
N LEU A 355 9.74 -7.01 2.99
CA LEU A 355 11.02 -7.34 2.35
C LEU A 355 12.23 -6.85 3.15
N ALA A 356 12.07 -5.77 3.92
CA ALA A 356 13.09 -5.28 4.85
C ALA A 356 13.14 -6.09 6.16
N GLY A 357 12.25 -7.06 6.35
CA GLY A 357 12.18 -7.90 7.55
C GLY A 357 11.36 -7.31 8.70
N MET A 358 10.50 -6.33 8.43
CA MET A 358 9.53 -5.82 9.40
C MET A 358 8.33 -6.76 9.53
N ASN A 359 7.68 -6.79 10.69
CA ASN A 359 6.64 -7.75 11.03
C ASN A 359 5.22 -7.25 10.79
N VAL A 360 4.98 -5.96 11.04
CA VAL A 360 3.67 -5.32 10.92
C VAL A 360 3.85 -3.95 10.30
N HIS A 361 2.81 -3.44 9.66
CA HIS A 361 2.76 -2.10 9.09
C HIS A 361 1.56 -1.34 9.64
N LEU A 362 1.79 -0.18 10.24
CA LEU A 362 0.76 0.70 10.79
C LEU A 362 0.76 2.04 10.05
N ALA A 363 -0.43 2.57 9.80
CA ALA A 363 -0.59 3.94 9.32
C ALA A 363 -0.53 4.92 10.49
N LYS A 364 0.14 6.06 10.30
CA LYS A 364 0.12 7.20 11.24
C LYS A 364 -1.18 8.02 11.07
N PRO A 365 -1.71 8.65 12.14
CA PRO A 365 -1.22 8.59 13.52
C PRO A 365 -1.47 7.23 14.16
N LEU A 366 -0.62 6.86 15.14
CA LEU A 366 -0.88 5.68 15.95
C LEU A 366 -2.24 5.82 16.63
N ASP A 367 -3.00 4.74 16.62
CA ASP A 367 -4.32 4.66 17.25
C ASP A 367 -4.22 3.68 18.41
N ALA A 368 -4.58 4.13 19.61
CA ALA A 368 -4.49 3.31 20.83
C ALA A 368 -5.43 2.09 20.81
N GLU A 369 -6.40 2.04 19.89
CA GLU A 369 -7.32 0.92 19.73
C GLU A 369 -6.82 -0.15 18.73
N LYS A 370 -5.68 0.09 18.06
CA LYS A 370 -5.04 -0.80 17.07
C LYS A 370 -3.71 -1.31 17.56
#